data_174ddd49013f03f4a0e9b72046eb1b2c
#
_entry.id   174ddd49013f03f4a0e9b72046eb1b2c
#
_cell.length_a   1.000
_cell.length_b   1.000
_cell.length_c   1.000
_cell.angle_alpha   90.00
_cell.angle_beta   90.00
_cell.angle_gamma   90.00
#
_symmetry.space_group_name_H-M   'P 1'
#
loop_
_entity.id
_entity.type
_entity.pdbx_description
1 polymer ?
#
loop_
_entity_poly.entity_id
_entity_poly.type
_entity_poly.pdbx_seq_one_letter_code
_entity_poly.pdbx_strand_id
1 'polypeptide(L)'
;MSDDSTLPPGCEILLLEDDAPFRKRLAGYLRQLGAEVTEATNIAEARRLLRELRFEFALLDLHLPDGKGLELLREGAFSENTVVVVMTAFGGVKPAVEAMRLGARDYLSKPFEPAELPLAFARGRSLRRIDRREEHRTAESTADADRIFFGASLDPIRAQLDTITAMERRVERRLPPVLIEGETGTGKSLLARWLHRAGPRAGQPFIVLNCAALPETLAESELFGHERGAFTDAKQARIGLCEAADGGTLFLDEIGTLSPATQAKLLTAIEGGAIRRLGGTREIPVDVRFIAASNRPLEELARTGAFREDLYHRLNLLHLTLPPLRERGTDVIPLARLLLAKIAARHRLKGLALTPAGEARLLAQRWPGNVRELAHEIERAVIFGAGAPLDFAALGGPALPPAGSWRNPAWRLPEEGFSLDAMTDEVIAEALRETANNVSAAARRLGVTRDFIRYRISGEKPGSGQTG
;
A
#
# COMPACT_ATOMS: atom_id res chain seq x y z
N MET A 1 -21.31 1.99 7.52
CA MET A 1 -20.97 3.14 6.68
C MET A 1 -21.01 4.35 7.59
N SER A 2 -19.90 4.70 8.21
CA SER A 2 -19.75 5.93 9.01
C SER A 2 -19.53 7.09 8.04
N ASP A 3 -20.37 8.08 8.16
CA ASP A 3 -20.37 9.31 7.36
C ASP A 3 -19.11 10.12 7.69
N ASP A 4 -18.05 9.91 6.90
CA ASP A 4 -16.71 10.52 7.08
C ASP A 4 -16.67 11.99 6.60
N SER A 5 -17.83 12.56 6.21
CA SER A 5 -17.99 13.93 5.68
C SER A 5 -18.37 14.98 6.73
N THR A 6 -18.60 14.60 7.99
CA THR A 6 -18.97 15.52 9.07
C THR A 6 -17.79 15.90 9.94
N LEU A 7 -17.72 17.19 10.33
CA LEU A 7 -16.77 17.67 11.33
C LEU A 7 -17.07 17.00 12.69
N PRO A 8 -16.02 16.63 13.48
CA PRO A 8 -16.25 16.17 14.85
C PRO A 8 -16.94 17.25 15.66
N PRO A 9 -17.97 16.92 16.44
CA PRO A 9 -18.59 17.88 17.33
C PRO A 9 -17.58 18.44 18.34
N GLY A 10 -17.53 19.76 18.53
CA GLY A 10 -16.59 20.42 19.43
C GLY A 10 -15.16 20.49 18.93
N CYS A 11 -14.87 20.24 17.65
CA CYS A 11 -13.51 20.37 17.11
C CYS A 11 -13.05 21.84 17.11
N GLU A 12 -11.81 22.06 17.53
CA GLU A 12 -11.18 23.37 17.60
C GLU A 12 -10.61 23.78 16.24
N ILE A 13 -11.09 24.90 15.70
CA ILE A 13 -10.69 25.43 14.39
C ILE A 13 -10.10 26.85 14.54
N LEU A 14 -8.89 27.06 14.05
CA LEU A 14 -8.33 28.40 13.84
C LEU A 14 -8.75 28.90 12.45
N LEU A 15 -9.42 30.04 12.40
CA LEU A 15 -9.79 30.73 11.16
C LEU A 15 -8.99 32.04 11.04
N LEU A 16 -8.03 32.07 10.12
CA LEU A 16 -7.20 33.25 9.83
C LEU A 16 -7.62 33.86 8.50
N GLU A 17 -8.25 35.01 8.55
CA GLU A 17 -8.84 35.73 7.42
C GLU A 17 -8.99 37.21 7.79
N ASP A 18 -8.53 38.16 6.97
CA ASP A 18 -8.62 39.60 7.24
C ASP A 18 -9.97 40.19 6.82
N ASP A 19 -10.59 39.70 5.75
CA ASP A 19 -11.91 40.13 5.32
C ASP A 19 -13.00 39.79 6.36
N ALA A 20 -13.49 40.82 7.06
CA ALA A 20 -14.43 40.63 8.17
C ALA A 20 -15.78 40.06 7.77
N PRO A 21 -16.44 40.42 6.65
CA PRO A 21 -17.65 39.80 6.17
C PRO A 21 -17.45 38.31 5.83
N PHE A 22 -16.37 37.98 5.11
CA PHE A 22 -16.07 36.61 4.70
C PHE A 22 -15.72 35.76 5.92
N ARG A 23 -14.88 36.22 6.81
CA ARG A 23 -14.52 35.59 8.09
C ARG A 23 -15.77 35.24 8.92
N LYS A 24 -16.68 36.20 9.12
CA LYS A 24 -17.93 35.99 9.87
C LYS A 24 -18.82 34.93 9.22
N ARG A 25 -18.92 34.93 7.89
CA ARG A 25 -19.69 33.94 7.13
C ARG A 25 -19.14 32.52 7.34
N LEU A 26 -17.81 32.36 7.22
CA LEU A 26 -17.15 31.07 7.43
C LEU A 26 -17.25 30.61 8.88
N ALA A 27 -16.98 31.49 9.85
CA ALA A 27 -17.07 31.18 11.27
C ALA A 27 -18.52 30.79 11.66
N GLY A 28 -19.52 31.52 11.18
CA GLY A 28 -20.93 31.20 11.40
C GLY A 28 -21.30 29.83 10.89
N TYR A 29 -20.88 29.48 9.67
CA TYR A 29 -21.13 28.18 9.07
C TYR A 29 -20.46 27.04 9.85
N LEU A 30 -19.19 27.19 10.23
CA LEU A 30 -18.45 26.17 10.98
C LEU A 30 -19.04 25.95 12.37
N ARG A 31 -19.49 27.02 13.06
CA ARG A 31 -20.19 26.92 14.35
C ARG A 31 -21.55 26.22 14.22
N GLN A 32 -22.28 26.42 13.13
CA GLN A 32 -23.53 25.67 12.85
C GLN A 32 -23.28 24.16 12.69
N LEU A 33 -22.08 23.76 12.24
CA LEU A 33 -21.67 22.37 12.17
C LEU A 33 -21.14 21.82 13.50
N GLY A 34 -21.20 22.60 14.58
CA GLY A 34 -20.79 22.18 15.93
C GLY A 34 -19.30 22.36 16.23
N ALA A 35 -18.55 23.14 15.43
CA ALA A 35 -17.14 23.43 15.66
C ALA A 35 -16.95 24.63 16.62
N GLU A 36 -15.89 24.60 17.41
CA GLU A 36 -15.39 25.74 18.19
C GLU A 36 -14.43 26.54 17.31
N VAL A 37 -14.78 27.79 16.96
CA VAL A 37 -14.03 28.59 16.00
C VAL A 37 -13.37 29.78 16.69
N THR A 38 -12.04 29.79 16.69
CA THR A 38 -11.20 30.92 17.11
C THR A 38 -10.78 31.72 15.87
N GLU A 39 -11.12 32.97 15.85
CA GLU A 39 -10.86 33.89 14.73
C GLU A 39 -9.57 34.66 14.93
N ALA A 40 -8.78 34.86 13.86
CA ALA A 40 -7.64 35.76 13.80
C ALA A 40 -7.70 36.60 12.52
N THR A 41 -7.23 37.82 12.59
CA THR A 41 -7.30 38.82 11.50
C THR A 41 -5.97 39.05 10.83
N ASN A 42 -4.87 38.59 11.43
CA ASN A 42 -3.50 38.83 10.97
C ASN A 42 -2.57 37.72 11.52
N ILE A 43 -1.35 37.66 10.97
CA ILE A 43 -0.34 36.64 11.31
C ILE A 43 0.10 36.79 12.79
N ALA A 44 0.27 38.02 13.26
CA ALA A 44 0.73 38.29 14.64
C ALA A 44 -0.28 37.75 15.67
N GLU A 45 -1.56 37.92 15.45
CA GLU A 45 -2.64 37.39 16.27
C GLU A 45 -2.68 35.85 16.22
N ALA A 46 -2.63 35.28 15.01
CA ALA A 46 -2.61 33.82 14.82
C ALA A 46 -1.39 33.21 15.52
N ARG A 47 -0.21 33.78 15.40
CA ARG A 47 1.02 33.33 16.06
C ARG A 47 0.89 33.31 17.58
N ARG A 48 0.23 34.33 18.18
CA ARG A 48 -0.06 34.37 19.62
C ARG A 48 -0.98 33.21 20.01
N LEU A 49 -2.11 33.04 19.28
CA LEU A 49 -3.10 32.00 19.54
C LEU A 49 -2.49 30.59 19.43
N LEU A 50 -1.64 30.35 18.42
CA LEU A 50 -0.96 29.06 18.21
C LEU A 50 0.05 28.70 19.32
N ARG A 51 0.55 29.68 20.09
CA ARG A 51 1.39 29.43 21.26
C ARG A 51 0.58 29.01 22.49
N GLU A 52 -0.61 29.54 22.63
CA GLU A 52 -1.46 29.38 23.82
C GLU A 52 -2.47 28.25 23.67
N LEU A 53 -2.95 27.98 22.44
CA LEU A 53 -4.03 27.07 22.14
C LEU A 53 -3.58 25.97 21.17
N ARG A 54 -4.34 24.88 21.12
CA ARG A 54 -4.15 23.79 20.15
C ARG A 54 -5.39 23.66 19.31
N PHE A 55 -5.22 23.52 18.02
CA PHE A 55 -6.29 23.42 17.04
C PHE A 55 -6.22 22.09 16.31
N GLU A 56 -7.37 21.46 16.07
CA GLU A 56 -7.47 20.27 15.24
C GLU A 56 -7.42 20.63 13.75
N PHE A 57 -8.00 21.78 13.41
CA PHE A 57 -8.03 22.32 12.06
C PHE A 57 -7.58 23.79 12.05
N ALA A 58 -6.99 24.17 10.93
CA ALA A 58 -6.72 25.59 10.66
C ALA A 58 -7.13 25.92 9.22
N LEU A 59 -7.86 27.01 9.06
CA LEU A 59 -8.21 27.60 7.77
C LEU A 59 -7.42 28.90 7.61
N LEU A 60 -6.50 28.92 6.64
CA LEU A 60 -5.44 29.91 6.54
C LEU A 60 -5.52 30.70 5.23
N ASP A 61 -5.78 32.01 5.28
CA ASP A 61 -5.56 32.87 4.11
C ASP A 61 -4.07 33.08 3.86
N LEU A 62 -3.70 33.09 2.58
CA LEU A 62 -2.33 33.35 2.14
C LEU A 62 -1.97 34.85 2.11
N HIS A 63 -2.95 35.73 1.94
CA HIS A 63 -2.73 37.16 1.81
C HIS A 63 -3.34 37.87 3.00
N LEU A 64 -2.51 38.37 3.89
CA LEU A 64 -2.89 39.05 5.12
C LEU A 64 -2.23 40.43 5.19
N PRO A 65 -2.79 41.40 5.94
CA PRO A 65 -2.30 42.75 5.97
C PRO A 65 -0.85 42.90 6.50
N ASP A 66 -0.41 41.93 7.33
CA ASP A 66 0.90 41.92 7.98
C ASP A 66 1.89 40.91 7.36
N GLY A 67 1.54 40.25 6.24
CA GLY A 67 2.44 39.32 5.54
C GLY A 67 1.76 38.20 4.79
N LYS A 68 2.50 37.13 4.55
CA LYS A 68 1.99 35.92 3.88
C LYS A 68 1.68 34.85 4.90
N GLY A 69 0.46 34.28 4.87
CA GLY A 69 0.06 33.17 5.74
C GLY A 69 0.99 31.95 5.66
N LEU A 70 1.70 31.78 4.53
CA LEU A 70 2.74 30.73 4.37
C LEU A 70 3.88 30.83 5.39
N GLU A 71 4.12 31.99 6.00
CA GLU A 71 5.17 32.16 7.01
C GLU A 71 4.92 31.32 8.23
N LEU A 72 3.65 31.16 8.67
CA LEU A 72 3.28 30.29 9.77
C LEU A 72 3.56 28.81 9.49
N LEU A 73 3.42 28.38 8.23
CA LEU A 73 3.78 27.01 7.81
C LEU A 73 5.30 26.82 7.80
N ARG A 74 6.06 27.80 7.27
CA ARG A 74 7.54 27.74 7.25
C ARG A 74 8.15 27.72 8.65
N GLU A 75 7.55 28.46 9.57
CA GLU A 75 7.98 28.52 10.99
C GLU A 75 7.63 27.24 11.75
N GLY A 76 6.84 26.33 11.18
CA GLY A 76 6.33 25.17 11.90
C GLY A 76 5.42 25.55 13.07
N ALA A 77 4.68 26.66 12.97
CA ALA A 77 3.86 27.20 14.05
C ALA A 77 2.67 26.29 14.42
N PHE A 78 2.23 25.47 13.49
CA PHE A 78 1.13 24.52 13.70
C PHE A 78 1.64 23.23 14.37
N SER A 79 0.82 22.65 15.25
CA SER A 79 1.16 21.35 15.82
C SER A 79 1.09 20.28 14.72
N GLU A 80 1.88 19.20 14.85
CA GLU A 80 1.82 18.03 13.96
C GLU A 80 0.41 17.45 13.86
N ASN A 81 -0.45 17.78 14.83
CA ASN A 81 -1.82 17.32 14.93
C ASN A 81 -2.84 18.22 14.20
N THR A 82 -2.45 19.38 13.74
CA THR A 82 -3.35 20.34 13.08
C THR A 82 -3.45 20.03 11.59
N VAL A 83 -4.68 19.92 11.08
CA VAL A 83 -4.97 19.83 9.65
C VAL A 83 -5.09 21.25 9.10
N VAL A 84 -4.09 21.70 8.35
CA VAL A 84 -4.09 23.05 7.76
C VAL A 84 -4.66 23.01 6.35
N VAL A 85 -5.73 23.77 6.12
CA VAL A 85 -6.33 24.04 4.80
C VAL A 85 -6.08 25.49 4.44
N VAL A 86 -5.52 25.70 3.25
CA VAL A 86 -5.12 27.05 2.80
C VAL A 86 -6.17 27.63 1.86
N MET A 87 -6.51 28.90 2.05
CA MET A 87 -7.36 29.66 1.13
C MET A 87 -6.50 30.53 0.20
N THR A 88 -6.72 30.47 -1.11
CA THR A 88 -5.94 31.20 -2.11
C THR A 88 -6.84 32.03 -3.01
N ALA A 89 -6.37 33.21 -3.45
CA ALA A 89 -7.06 33.98 -4.49
C ALA A 89 -6.97 33.29 -5.87
N PHE A 90 -7.91 33.60 -6.74
CA PHE A 90 -7.99 33.08 -8.11
C PHE A 90 -6.67 33.26 -8.88
N GLY A 91 -6.08 32.14 -9.36
CA GLY A 91 -4.80 32.15 -10.11
C GLY A 91 -3.56 31.69 -9.33
N GLY A 92 -3.68 31.37 -8.04
CA GLY A 92 -2.56 31.09 -7.14
C GLY A 92 -2.05 29.64 -7.12
N VAL A 93 -1.82 28.99 -8.27
CA VAL A 93 -1.29 27.59 -8.30
C VAL A 93 0.08 27.50 -7.61
N LYS A 94 0.99 28.45 -7.85
CA LYS A 94 2.33 28.46 -7.21
C LYS A 94 2.27 28.55 -5.68
N PRO A 95 1.49 29.49 -5.08
CA PRO A 95 1.33 29.55 -3.62
C PRO A 95 0.66 28.33 -3.01
N ALA A 96 -0.30 27.71 -3.71
CA ALA A 96 -0.93 26.45 -3.25
C ALA A 96 0.07 25.31 -3.21
N VAL A 97 0.88 25.12 -4.25
CA VAL A 97 1.95 24.11 -4.30
C VAL A 97 2.96 24.35 -3.19
N GLU A 98 3.34 25.61 -2.96
CA GLU A 98 4.27 25.96 -1.89
C GLU A 98 3.66 25.67 -0.51
N ALA A 99 2.36 25.97 -0.30
CA ALA A 99 1.66 25.62 0.92
C ALA A 99 1.66 24.12 1.20
N MET A 100 1.35 23.31 0.17
CA MET A 100 1.37 21.85 0.28
C MET A 100 2.77 21.31 0.62
N ARG A 101 3.84 21.87 0.01
CA ARG A 101 5.23 21.54 0.36
C ARG A 101 5.61 21.92 1.80
N LEU A 102 4.99 22.95 2.33
CA LEU A 102 5.21 23.43 3.70
C LEU A 102 4.31 22.73 4.74
N GLY A 103 3.52 21.72 4.32
CA GLY A 103 2.73 20.89 5.23
C GLY A 103 1.25 21.21 5.30
N ALA A 104 0.72 22.11 4.46
CA ALA A 104 -0.73 22.23 4.28
C ALA A 104 -1.29 20.92 3.72
N ARG A 105 -2.51 20.55 4.15
CA ARG A 105 -3.13 19.26 3.80
C ARG A 105 -4.15 19.35 2.67
N ASP A 106 -4.67 20.54 2.43
CA ASP A 106 -5.55 20.85 1.29
C ASP A 106 -5.54 22.35 1.02
N TYR A 107 -6.13 22.77 -0.09
CA TYR A 107 -6.34 24.18 -0.41
C TYR A 107 -7.72 24.42 -1.02
N LEU A 108 -8.23 25.64 -0.84
CA LEU A 108 -9.48 26.12 -1.43
C LEU A 108 -9.21 27.39 -2.23
N SER A 109 -9.67 27.44 -3.46
CA SER A 109 -9.54 28.63 -4.31
C SER A 109 -10.74 29.55 -4.11
N LYS A 110 -10.50 30.80 -3.67
CA LYS A 110 -11.56 31.82 -3.56
C LYS A 110 -12.00 32.27 -4.97
N PRO A 111 -13.31 32.44 -5.25
CA PRO A 111 -14.43 32.22 -4.33
C PRO A 111 -14.81 30.73 -4.22
N PHE A 112 -15.12 30.27 -3.01
CA PHE A 112 -15.65 28.94 -2.71
C PHE A 112 -16.90 29.04 -1.81
N GLU A 113 -17.72 27.98 -1.82
CA GLU A 113 -18.88 27.90 -0.93
C GLU A 113 -18.47 27.32 0.44
N PRO A 114 -19.01 27.87 1.57
CA PRO A 114 -18.71 27.30 2.90
C PRO A 114 -18.98 25.81 3.03
N ALA A 115 -19.92 25.26 2.25
CA ALA A 115 -20.24 23.84 2.20
C ALA A 115 -19.07 22.95 1.71
N GLU A 116 -18.03 23.53 1.12
CA GLU A 116 -16.81 22.81 0.69
C GLU A 116 -15.82 22.55 1.84
N LEU A 117 -15.93 23.30 2.95
CA LEU A 117 -15.02 23.21 4.09
C LEU A 117 -15.01 21.84 4.76
N PRO A 118 -16.15 21.20 5.08
CA PRO A 118 -16.14 19.87 5.70
C PRO A 118 -15.44 18.82 4.84
N LEU A 119 -15.62 18.90 3.52
CA LEU A 119 -14.98 18.00 2.58
C LEU A 119 -13.47 18.23 2.50
N ALA A 120 -13.00 19.51 2.51
CA ALA A 120 -11.58 19.83 2.54
C ALA A 120 -10.92 19.35 3.85
N PHE A 121 -11.56 19.56 4.99
CA PHE A 121 -11.08 19.03 6.26
C PHE A 121 -11.08 17.50 6.33
N ALA A 122 -12.12 16.85 5.79
CA ALA A 122 -12.19 15.39 5.73
C ALA A 122 -11.07 14.81 4.84
N ARG A 123 -10.80 15.43 3.68
CA ARG A 123 -9.66 15.06 2.81
C ARG A 123 -8.33 15.23 3.52
N GLY A 124 -8.10 16.39 4.13
CA GLY A 124 -6.90 16.65 4.92
C GLY A 124 -6.71 15.67 6.07
N ARG A 125 -7.80 15.26 6.72
CA ARG A 125 -7.82 14.26 7.79
C ARG A 125 -7.56 12.83 7.27
N SER A 126 -8.10 12.47 6.12
CA SER A 126 -7.87 11.17 5.48
C SER A 126 -6.42 11.03 5.01
N LEU A 127 -5.88 12.05 4.36
CA LEU A 127 -4.46 12.11 3.99
C LEU A 127 -3.58 12.01 5.24
N ARG A 128 -3.95 12.69 6.33
CA ARG A 128 -3.23 12.60 7.59
C ARG A 128 -3.37 11.24 8.29
N ARG A 129 -4.51 10.54 8.17
CA ARG A 129 -4.66 9.16 8.66
C ARG A 129 -3.78 8.20 7.87
N ILE A 130 -3.64 8.44 6.56
CA ILE A 130 -2.74 7.70 5.68
C ILE A 130 -1.30 8.04 6.06
N ASP A 131 -0.95 9.31 6.17
CA ASP A 131 0.38 9.77 6.60
C ASP A 131 0.73 9.30 8.02
N ARG A 132 -0.18 9.38 9.01
CA ARG A 132 0.05 8.83 10.35
C ARG A 132 0.15 7.31 10.35
N ARG A 133 -0.63 6.61 9.55
CA ARG A 133 -0.43 5.16 9.37
C ARG A 133 0.87 4.88 8.65
N GLU A 134 1.28 5.75 7.74
CA GLU A 134 2.58 5.71 7.10
C GLU A 134 3.67 6.29 8.00
N GLU A 135 3.45 7.35 8.79
CA GLU A 135 4.38 7.90 9.79
C GLU A 135 4.53 6.99 11.01
N HIS A 136 3.48 6.35 11.52
CA HIS A 136 3.64 5.25 12.49
C HIS A 136 4.30 4.03 11.86
N ARG A 137 4.00 3.71 10.61
CA ARG A 137 4.80 2.76 9.81
C ARG A 137 6.18 3.32 9.49
N THR A 138 6.35 4.63 9.36
CA THR A 138 7.60 5.30 8.98
C THR A 138 8.41 5.72 10.20
N ALA A 139 7.84 6.09 11.35
CA ALA A 139 8.57 6.30 12.61
C ALA A 139 9.05 4.96 13.22
N GLU A 140 8.27 3.90 13.13
CA GLU A 140 8.76 2.53 13.32
C GLU A 140 9.71 2.11 12.19
N SER A 141 9.54 2.62 10.97
CA SER A 141 10.33 2.36 9.76
C SER A 141 11.53 3.32 9.59
N THR A 142 11.63 4.49 10.24
CA THR A 142 12.82 5.35 10.09
C THR A 142 14.04 4.77 10.80
N ALA A 143 13.86 4.11 11.94
CA ALA A 143 14.93 3.30 12.55
C ALA A 143 15.13 1.96 11.80
N ASP A 144 14.12 1.50 11.04
CA ASP A 144 14.07 0.19 10.40
C ASP A 144 14.32 0.21 8.88
N ALA A 145 14.07 1.32 8.19
CA ALA A 145 14.42 1.43 6.78
C ALA A 145 15.94 1.55 6.54
N ASP A 146 16.69 1.92 7.57
CA ASP A 146 18.15 1.76 7.59
C ASP A 146 18.58 0.30 7.74
N ARG A 147 17.63 -0.61 7.98
CA ARG A 147 17.87 -2.05 8.16
C ARG A 147 17.05 -2.88 7.18
N ILE A 148 17.18 -2.63 5.88
CA ILE A 148 16.86 -3.69 4.92
C ILE A 148 17.81 -4.84 5.23
N PHE A 149 17.23 -6.00 5.50
CA PHE A 149 18.03 -7.21 5.59
C PHE A 149 18.49 -7.60 4.18
N PHE A 150 19.74 -7.28 3.90
CA PHE A 150 20.44 -7.82 2.73
C PHE A 150 21.16 -9.09 3.20
N GLY A 151 20.50 -10.26 3.05
CA GLY A 151 21.16 -11.53 3.20
C GLY A 151 22.09 -11.82 2.01
N ALA A 152 22.87 -12.86 2.10
CA ALA A 152 23.84 -13.25 1.05
C ALA A 152 23.17 -13.43 -0.33
N SER A 153 21.92 -13.86 -0.38
CA SER A 153 21.13 -14.00 -1.60
C SER A 153 20.85 -12.65 -2.30
N LEU A 154 20.89 -11.54 -1.57
CA LEU A 154 20.61 -10.20 -2.10
C LEU A 154 21.89 -9.38 -2.32
N ASP A 155 23.08 -9.91 -2.08
CA ASP A 155 24.36 -9.23 -2.34
C ASP A 155 24.50 -8.72 -3.78
N PRO A 156 24.10 -9.46 -4.84
CA PRO A 156 24.14 -8.94 -6.20
C PRO A 156 23.25 -7.69 -6.38
N ILE A 157 22.07 -7.70 -5.78
CA ILE A 157 21.13 -6.56 -5.84
C ILE A 157 21.71 -5.38 -5.07
N ARG A 158 22.32 -5.62 -3.92
CA ARG A 158 23.00 -4.57 -3.14
C ARG A 158 24.09 -3.90 -3.94
N ALA A 159 24.95 -4.67 -4.63
CA ALA A 159 25.99 -4.13 -5.50
C ALA A 159 25.41 -3.27 -6.64
N GLN A 160 24.30 -3.70 -7.25
CA GLN A 160 23.58 -2.90 -8.25
C GLN A 160 23.04 -1.59 -7.66
N LEU A 161 22.44 -1.64 -6.47
CA LEU A 161 21.92 -0.46 -5.76
C LEU A 161 23.03 0.55 -5.44
N ASP A 162 24.18 0.07 -4.96
CA ASP A 162 25.33 0.92 -4.66
C ASP A 162 25.85 1.58 -5.95
N THR A 163 25.86 0.85 -7.06
CA THR A 163 26.24 1.39 -8.38
C THR A 163 25.25 2.45 -8.86
N ILE A 164 23.94 2.19 -8.76
CA ILE A 164 22.89 3.13 -9.14
C ILE A 164 23.00 4.42 -8.33
N THR A 165 23.11 4.32 -7.01
CA THR A 165 23.20 5.50 -6.13
C THR A 165 24.48 6.30 -6.34
N ALA A 166 25.61 5.64 -6.62
CA ALA A 166 26.87 6.30 -6.95
C ALA A 166 26.78 7.05 -8.28
N MET A 167 26.12 6.47 -9.28
CA MET A 167 25.89 7.10 -10.58
C MET A 167 24.94 8.30 -10.44
N GLU A 168 23.84 8.15 -9.71
CA GLU A 168 22.85 9.21 -9.52
C GLU A 168 23.41 10.45 -8.83
N ARG A 169 24.38 10.29 -7.92
CA ARG A 169 25.08 11.45 -7.28
C ARG A 169 25.87 12.31 -8.25
N ARG A 170 26.15 11.81 -9.45
CA ARG A 170 26.87 12.52 -10.52
C ARG A 170 25.92 13.22 -11.52
N VAL A 171 24.63 12.92 -11.43
CA VAL A 171 23.60 13.45 -12.33
C VAL A 171 22.87 14.59 -11.65
N GLU A 172 22.94 15.80 -12.22
CA GLU A 172 22.32 16.97 -11.63
C GLU A 172 20.80 17.03 -11.83
N ARG A 173 20.31 16.51 -12.94
CA ARG A 173 18.87 16.56 -13.31
C ARG A 173 18.44 15.29 -14.01
N ARG A 174 17.13 14.99 -13.92
CA ARG A 174 16.48 13.88 -14.63
C ARG A 174 17.14 12.54 -14.37
N LEU A 175 17.08 12.10 -13.13
CA LEU A 175 17.53 10.77 -12.76
C LEU A 175 16.79 9.72 -13.59
N PRO A 176 17.50 8.68 -14.09
CA PRO A 176 16.89 7.62 -14.87
C PRO A 176 15.85 6.88 -14.03
N PRO A 177 14.76 6.36 -14.64
CA PRO A 177 13.80 5.54 -13.95
C PRO A 177 14.43 4.22 -13.50
N VAL A 178 13.91 3.67 -12.41
CA VAL A 178 14.30 2.34 -11.90
C VAL A 178 13.08 1.43 -11.91
N LEU A 179 13.23 0.25 -12.51
CA LEU A 179 12.21 -0.80 -12.49
C LEU A 179 12.59 -1.86 -11.45
N ILE A 180 11.65 -2.19 -10.56
CA ILE A 180 11.80 -3.24 -9.54
C ILE A 180 10.76 -4.32 -9.80
N GLU A 181 11.19 -5.49 -10.24
CA GLU A 181 10.30 -6.64 -10.44
C GLU A 181 10.48 -7.69 -9.34
N GLY A 182 9.44 -8.45 -9.10
CA GLY A 182 9.43 -9.55 -8.15
C GLY A 182 8.05 -9.82 -7.59
N GLU A 183 7.83 -11.02 -7.10
CA GLU A 183 6.54 -11.46 -6.58
C GLU A 183 5.99 -10.54 -5.49
N THR A 184 4.68 -10.61 -5.24
CA THR A 184 4.04 -9.89 -4.15
C THR A 184 4.67 -10.27 -2.81
N GLY A 185 4.97 -9.27 -1.97
CA GLY A 185 5.53 -9.50 -0.63
C GLY A 185 7.05 -9.71 -0.59
N THR A 186 7.80 -9.59 -1.71
CA THR A 186 9.28 -9.73 -1.75
C THR A 186 10.04 -8.58 -1.14
N GLY A 187 9.42 -7.38 -0.99
CA GLY A 187 10.05 -6.20 -0.41
C GLY A 187 10.31 -5.05 -1.40
N LYS A 188 9.66 -5.03 -2.57
CA LYS A 188 9.84 -3.99 -3.61
C LYS A 188 9.69 -2.56 -3.08
N SER A 189 8.66 -2.29 -2.29
CA SER A 189 8.40 -0.97 -1.72
C SER A 189 9.46 -0.54 -0.70
N LEU A 190 10.04 -1.49 0.07
CA LEU A 190 11.17 -1.22 0.96
C LEU A 190 12.41 -0.84 0.16
N LEU A 191 12.67 -1.54 -0.95
CA LEU A 191 13.80 -1.27 -1.82
C LEU A 191 13.69 0.11 -2.49
N ALA A 192 12.49 0.49 -2.93
CA ALA A 192 12.22 1.82 -3.49
C ALA A 192 12.48 2.94 -2.46
N ARG A 193 12.06 2.76 -1.20
CA ARG A 193 12.35 3.70 -0.10
C ARG A 193 13.85 3.80 0.19
N TRP A 194 14.54 2.65 0.19
CA TRP A 194 16.00 2.62 0.39
C TRP A 194 16.71 3.40 -0.71
N LEU A 195 16.37 3.17 -1.99
CA LEU A 195 16.93 3.91 -3.12
C LEU A 195 16.72 5.42 -3.01
N HIS A 196 15.53 5.86 -2.60
CA HIS A 196 15.25 7.27 -2.37
C HIS A 196 16.18 7.85 -1.28
N ARG A 197 16.30 7.17 -0.13
CA ARG A 197 17.10 7.64 1.02
C ARG A 197 18.60 7.60 0.78
N ALA A 198 19.10 6.59 0.06
CA ALA A 198 20.49 6.46 -0.30
C ALA A 198 20.89 7.41 -1.44
N GLY A 199 19.92 7.89 -2.22
CA GLY A 199 20.10 8.72 -3.40
C GLY A 199 20.26 10.23 -3.08
N PRO A 200 20.49 11.05 -4.12
CA PRO A 200 20.69 12.49 -3.97
C PRO A 200 19.43 13.25 -3.55
N ARG A 201 18.26 12.64 -3.63
CA ARG A 201 16.96 13.25 -3.29
C ARG A 201 16.42 12.82 -1.92
N ALA A 202 17.25 12.32 -1.02
CA ALA A 202 16.87 11.79 0.29
C ALA A 202 16.04 12.77 1.16
N GLY A 203 16.30 14.08 1.04
CA GLY A 203 15.58 15.14 1.75
C GLY A 203 14.37 15.73 0.99
N GLN A 204 14.04 15.17 -0.18
CA GLN A 204 12.94 15.63 -1.03
C GLN A 204 11.70 14.73 -0.85
N PRO A 205 10.51 15.13 -1.37
CA PRO A 205 9.32 14.30 -1.27
C PRO A 205 9.49 12.90 -1.85
N PHE A 206 8.99 11.89 -1.13
CA PHE A 206 8.82 10.52 -1.60
C PHE A 206 7.34 10.20 -1.64
N ILE A 207 6.77 10.23 -2.85
CA ILE A 207 5.34 10.02 -3.06
C ILE A 207 5.12 8.60 -3.58
N VAL A 208 4.12 7.93 -3.01
CA VAL A 208 3.77 6.54 -3.34
C VAL A 208 2.39 6.50 -3.98
N LEU A 209 2.28 5.83 -5.11
CA LEU A 209 1.00 5.48 -5.72
C LEU A 209 0.93 3.98 -5.93
N ASN A 210 -0.09 3.34 -5.35
CA ASN A 210 -0.45 1.98 -5.73
C ASN A 210 -1.45 2.03 -6.88
N CYS A 211 -0.99 1.68 -8.09
CA CYS A 211 -1.80 1.77 -9.31
C CYS A 211 -2.98 0.78 -9.31
N ALA A 212 -2.85 -0.36 -8.62
CA ALA A 212 -3.92 -1.35 -8.51
C ALA A 212 -5.05 -0.96 -7.53
N ALA A 213 -4.80 0.02 -6.65
CA ALA A 213 -5.77 0.43 -5.64
C ALA A 213 -6.81 1.45 -6.15
N LEU A 214 -6.62 1.99 -7.35
CA LEU A 214 -7.46 3.05 -7.92
C LEU A 214 -8.23 2.55 -9.14
N PRO A 215 -9.49 2.96 -9.32
CA PRO A 215 -10.18 2.85 -10.59
C PRO A 215 -9.37 3.53 -11.71
N GLU A 216 -9.42 2.98 -12.90
CA GLU A 216 -8.63 3.42 -14.06
C GLU A 216 -8.77 4.93 -14.36
N THR A 217 -10.00 5.44 -14.30
CA THR A 217 -10.32 6.87 -14.53
C THR A 217 -9.76 7.78 -13.45
N LEU A 218 -9.61 7.30 -12.22
CA LEU A 218 -9.05 8.07 -11.11
C LEU A 218 -7.52 8.04 -11.11
N ALA A 219 -6.90 6.94 -11.54
CA ALA A 219 -5.44 6.81 -11.58
C ALA A 219 -4.81 7.90 -12.46
N GLU A 220 -5.41 8.21 -13.61
CA GLU A 220 -4.94 9.27 -14.51
C GLU A 220 -5.05 10.66 -13.87
N SER A 221 -6.21 10.97 -13.26
CA SER A 221 -6.44 12.22 -12.54
C SER A 221 -5.53 12.39 -11.33
N GLU A 222 -5.25 11.32 -10.58
CA GLU A 222 -4.32 11.36 -9.45
C GLU A 222 -2.88 11.62 -9.92
N LEU A 223 -2.43 10.94 -10.98
CA LEU A 223 -1.06 11.09 -11.49
C LEU A 223 -0.80 12.48 -12.07
N PHE A 224 -1.68 12.94 -12.95
CA PHE A 224 -1.42 14.14 -13.77
C PHE A 224 -2.21 15.38 -13.32
N GLY A 225 -3.20 15.19 -12.43
CA GLY A 225 -4.12 16.27 -12.05
C GLY A 225 -5.15 16.56 -13.15
N HIS A 226 -6.07 17.46 -12.86
CA HIS A 226 -7.10 17.87 -13.79
C HIS A 226 -7.42 19.38 -13.67
N GLU A 227 -7.85 19.96 -14.76
CA GLU A 227 -8.44 21.30 -14.78
C GLU A 227 -9.95 21.20 -14.49
N ARG A 228 -10.53 22.33 -14.06
CA ARG A 228 -11.97 22.39 -13.83
C ARG A 228 -12.74 22.05 -15.10
N GLY A 229 -13.72 21.15 -14.99
CA GLY A 229 -14.55 20.71 -16.13
C GLY A 229 -13.91 19.63 -17.01
N ALA A 230 -12.78 19.06 -16.61
CA ALA A 230 -12.12 17.98 -17.36
C ALA A 230 -12.99 16.70 -17.48
N PHE A 231 -13.87 16.47 -16.51
CA PHE A 231 -14.89 15.41 -16.49
C PHE A 231 -16.08 15.84 -15.65
N THR A 232 -17.18 15.08 -15.67
CA THR A 232 -18.49 15.46 -15.09
C THR A 232 -18.39 15.93 -13.63
N ASP A 233 -17.52 15.30 -12.84
CA ASP A 233 -17.32 15.62 -11.42
C ASP A 233 -16.12 16.53 -11.13
N ALA A 234 -15.43 17.01 -12.14
CA ALA A 234 -14.28 17.93 -12.01
C ALA A 234 -14.73 19.37 -11.67
N LYS A 235 -15.30 19.57 -10.50
CA LYS A 235 -15.79 20.88 -10.06
C LYS A 235 -14.67 21.89 -9.80
N GLN A 236 -13.46 21.44 -9.48
CA GLN A 236 -12.26 22.24 -9.20
C GLN A 236 -11.05 21.66 -9.92
N ALA A 237 -10.04 22.49 -10.19
CA ALA A 237 -8.75 22.02 -10.67
C ALA A 237 -7.96 21.33 -9.54
N ARG A 238 -7.27 20.23 -9.84
CA ARG A 238 -6.47 19.49 -8.87
C ARG A 238 -5.05 19.24 -9.40
N ILE A 239 -4.06 19.41 -8.53
CA ILE A 239 -2.66 19.11 -8.80
C ILE A 239 -2.46 17.59 -8.74
N GLY A 240 -1.72 17.04 -9.72
CA GLY A 240 -1.38 15.63 -9.76
C GLY A 240 -0.14 15.26 -8.96
N LEU A 241 0.02 13.96 -8.69
CA LEU A 241 1.16 13.43 -7.94
C LEU A 241 2.51 13.69 -8.63
N CYS A 242 2.53 13.77 -9.97
CA CYS A 242 3.74 14.14 -10.70
C CYS A 242 4.19 15.57 -10.38
N GLU A 243 3.26 16.55 -10.28
CA GLU A 243 3.59 17.90 -9.83
C GLU A 243 4.00 17.93 -8.36
N ALA A 244 3.30 17.18 -7.50
CA ALA A 244 3.60 17.11 -6.08
C ALA A 244 4.96 16.48 -5.79
N ALA A 245 5.43 15.56 -6.67
CA ALA A 245 6.73 14.89 -6.58
C ALA A 245 7.87 15.69 -7.23
N ASP A 246 7.63 16.89 -7.73
CA ASP A 246 8.66 17.70 -8.41
C ASP A 246 9.88 17.96 -7.51
N GLY A 247 11.08 17.69 -8.01
CA GLY A 247 12.34 17.68 -7.27
C GLY A 247 12.56 16.43 -6.41
N GLY A 248 11.54 15.57 -6.25
CA GLY A 248 11.52 14.38 -5.40
C GLY A 248 11.48 13.06 -6.18
N THR A 249 10.85 12.06 -5.58
CA THR A 249 10.68 10.71 -6.13
C THR A 249 9.21 10.30 -6.13
N LEU A 250 8.74 9.78 -7.24
CA LEU A 250 7.42 9.15 -7.37
C LEU A 250 7.59 7.63 -7.52
N PHE A 251 7.09 6.88 -6.56
CA PHE A 251 7.07 5.43 -6.57
C PHE A 251 5.71 4.92 -7.05
N LEU A 252 5.71 4.19 -8.16
CA LEU A 252 4.54 3.59 -8.79
C LEU A 252 4.54 2.09 -8.52
N ASP A 253 3.74 1.65 -7.55
CA ASP A 253 3.59 0.22 -7.24
C ASP A 253 2.53 -0.40 -8.16
N GLU A 254 2.75 -1.65 -8.58
CA GLU A 254 1.88 -2.42 -9.50
C GLU A 254 1.61 -1.68 -10.83
N ILE A 255 2.66 -1.08 -11.43
CA ILE A 255 2.55 -0.24 -12.64
C ILE A 255 1.91 -0.96 -13.82
N GLY A 256 2.01 -2.29 -13.90
CA GLY A 256 1.41 -3.12 -14.93
C GLY A 256 -0.12 -3.08 -15.00
N THR A 257 -0.79 -2.45 -14.01
CA THR A 257 -2.25 -2.30 -13.95
C THR A 257 -2.75 -0.99 -14.56
N LEU A 258 -1.85 -0.09 -14.97
CA LEU A 258 -2.22 1.18 -15.59
C LEU A 258 -2.86 0.96 -16.97
N SER A 259 -3.86 1.78 -17.29
CA SER A 259 -4.47 1.79 -18.62
C SER A 259 -3.50 2.25 -19.70
N PRO A 260 -3.67 1.81 -20.97
CA PRO A 260 -2.83 2.23 -22.09
C PRO A 260 -2.76 3.75 -22.28
N ALA A 261 -3.86 4.48 -21.98
CA ALA A 261 -3.91 5.93 -22.03
C ALA A 261 -3.01 6.57 -20.97
N THR A 262 -3.08 6.08 -19.73
CA THR A 262 -2.24 6.54 -18.62
C THR A 262 -0.76 6.19 -18.87
N GLN A 263 -0.47 5.02 -19.42
CA GLN A 263 0.88 4.60 -19.81
C GLN A 263 1.50 5.56 -20.84
N ALA A 264 0.74 5.99 -21.87
CA ALA A 264 1.22 6.94 -22.87
C ALA A 264 1.59 8.31 -22.27
N LYS A 265 0.77 8.81 -21.34
CA LYS A 265 1.06 10.08 -20.64
C LYS A 265 2.26 9.94 -19.70
N LEU A 266 2.39 8.82 -19.03
CA LEU A 266 3.53 8.53 -18.16
C LEU A 266 4.84 8.50 -18.97
N LEU A 267 4.84 7.89 -20.16
CA LEU A 267 5.99 7.90 -21.05
C LEU A 267 6.40 9.36 -21.39
N THR A 268 5.42 10.21 -21.73
CA THR A 268 5.69 11.62 -22.00
C THR A 268 6.30 12.34 -20.80
N ALA A 269 5.83 12.04 -19.58
CA ALA A 269 6.37 12.62 -18.36
C ALA A 269 7.83 12.17 -18.10
N ILE A 270 8.14 10.88 -18.31
CA ILE A 270 9.48 10.32 -18.10
C ILE A 270 10.47 10.85 -19.14
N GLU A 271 10.09 10.95 -20.40
CA GLU A 271 10.96 11.39 -21.49
C GLU A 271 11.05 12.91 -21.59
N GLY A 272 9.91 13.58 -21.61
CA GLY A 272 9.81 15.01 -21.79
C GLY A 272 10.14 15.81 -20.54
N GLY A 273 9.98 15.22 -19.34
CA GLY A 273 10.07 15.96 -18.08
C GLY A 273 9.01 17.07 -17.98
N ALA A 274 7.86 16.82 -18.58
CA ALA A 274 6.70 17.70 -18.51
C ALA A 274 5.42 16.88 -18.52
N ILE A 275 4.39 17.40 -17.90
CA ILE A 275 3.05 16.78 -17.87
C ILE A 275 2.00 17.78 -18.37
N ARG A 276 0.82 17.25 -18.69
CA ARG A 276 -0.39 18.05 -18.92
C ARG A 276 -1.50 17.53 -18.04
N ARG A 277 -2.22 18.45 -17.38
CA ARG A 277 -3.42 18.08 -16.61
C ARG A 277 -4.53 17.64 -17.55
N LEU A 278 -5.41 16.77 -17.05
CA LEU A 278 -6.61 16.37 -17.79
C LEU A 278 -7.46 17.61 -18.10
N GLY A 279 -7.93 17.73 -19.35
CA GLY A 279 -8.67 18.89 -19.82
C GLY A 279 -7.83 20.15 -20.04
N GLY A 280 -6.54 20.13 -19.69
CA GLY A 280 -5.62 21.26 -19.88
C GLY A 280 -4.77 21.11 -21.15
N THR A 281 -4.33 22.27 -21.69
CA THR A 281 -3.42 22.31 -22.85
C THR A 281 -1.99 22.72 -22.48
N ARG A 282 -1.81 23.24 -21.24
CA ARG A 282 -0.52 23.77 -20.77
C ARG A 282 0.42 22.64 -20.37
N GLU A 283 1.66 22.69 -20.87
CA GLU A 283 2.75 21.87 -20.37
C GLU A 283 3.31 22.42 -19.07
N ILE A 284 3.48 21.54 -18.09
CA ILE A 284 4.02 21.85 -16.76
C ILE A 284 5.33 21.05 -16.64
N PRO A 285 6.48 21.74 -16.61
CA PRO A 285 7.76 21.05 -16.42
C PRO A 285 7.85 20.45 -15.03
N VAL A 286 8.34 19.22 -14.94
CA VAL A 286 8.56 18.49 -13.69
C VAL A 286 9.90 17.76 -13.74
N ASP A 287 10.61 17.72 -12.61
CA ASP A 287 11.84 16.94 -12.44
C ASP A 287 11.61 15.85 -11.39
N VAL A 288 10.99 14.75 -11.82
CA VAL A 288 10.60 13.63 -10.96
C VAL A 288 11.51 12.42 -11.22
N ARG A 289 12.05 11.82 -10.16
CA ARG A 289 12.64 10.50 -10.24
C ARG A 289 11.53 9.46 -10.15
N PHE A 290 11.38 8.66 -11.19
CA PHE A 290 10.41 7.57 -11.23
C PHE A 290 11.04 6.27 -10.73
N ILE A 291 10.38 5.61 -9.80
CA ILE A 291 10.66 4.21 -9.42
C ILE A 291 9.37 3.44 -9.68
N ALA A 292 9.43 2.43 -10.54
CA ALA A 292 8.29 1.59 -10.87
C ALA A 292 8.46 0.20 -10.25
N ALA A 293 7.38 -0.40 -9.79
CA ALA A 293 7.38 -1.78 -9.32
C ALA A 293 6.29 -2.60 -10.01
N SER A 294 6.58 -3.86 -10.29
CA SER A 294 5.64 -4.82 -10.82
C SER A 294 5.78 -6.19 -10.14
N ASN A 295 4.66 -6.86 -9.91
CA ASN A 295 4.62 -8.25 -9.43
C ASN A 295 4.62 -9.27 -10.58
N ARG A 296 4.49 -8.81 -11.81
CA ARG A 296 4.56 -9.59 -13.05
C ARG A 296 5.67 -9.03 -13.94
N PRO A 297 6.36 -9.87 -14.72
CA PRO A 297 7.34 -9.38 -15.69
C PRO A 297 6.68 -8.42 -16.70
N LEU A 298 7.14 -7.17 -16.75
CA LEU A 298 6.59 -6.16 -17.68
C LEU A 298 6.88 -6.52 -19.14
N GLU A 299 7.96 -7.26 -19.41
CA GLU A 299 8.27 -7.79 -20.73
C GLU A 299 7.18 -8.69 -21.27
N GLU A 300 6.63 -9.59 -20.43
CA GLU A 300 5.51 -10.45 -20.81
C GLU A 300 4.24 -9.64 -21.07
N LEU A 301 3.98 -8.62 -20.25
CA LEU A 301 2.84 -7.73 -20.43
C LEU A 301 2.98 -6.89 -21.71
N ALA A 302 4.19 -6.45 -22.04
CA ALA A 302 4.47 -5.76 -23.30
C ALA A 302 4.26 -6.67 -24.52
N ARG A 303 4.76 -7.91 -24.46
CA ARG A 303 4.57 -8.89 -25.54
C ARG A 303 3.10 -9.25 -25.77
N THR A 304 2.27 -9.25 -24.74
CA THR A 304 0.82 -9.51 -24.84
C THR A 304 -0.01 -8.27 -25.18
N GLY A 305 0.62 -7.09 -25.28
CA GLY A 305 -0.06 -5.82 -25.55
C GLY A 305 -0.80 -5.21 -24.36
N ALA A 306 -0.69 -5.82 -23.17
CA ALA A 306 -1.26 -5.28 -21.93
C ALA A 306 -0.43 -4.11 -21.37
N PHE A 307 0.83 -4.00 -21.76
CA PHE A 307 1.72 -2.89 -21.44
C PHE A 307 2.37 -2.35 -22.71
N ARG A 308 2.63 -1.05 -22.78
CA ARG A 308 3.26 -0.44 -23.98
C ARG A 308 4.75 -0.79 -24.00
N GLU A 309 5.21 -1.25 -25.16
CA GLU A 309 6.60 -1.63 -25.39
C GLU A 309 7.57 -0.45 -25.23
N ASP A 310 7.17 0.74 -25.74
CA ASP A 310 7.97 1.96 -25.62
C ASP A 310 8.18 2.38 -24.16
N LEU A 311 7.13 2.33 -23.33
CA LEU A 311 7.24 2.61 -21.90
C LEU A 311 8.08 1.56 -21.17
N TYR A 312 7.92 0.27 -21.52
CA TYR A 312 8.75 -0.79 -20.96
C TYR A 312 10.23 -0.53 -21.20
N HIS A 313 10.63 -0.26 -22.44
CA HIS A 313 12.03 0.03 -22.77
C HIS A 313 12.57 1.25 -22.02
N ARG A 314 11.74 2.26 -21.80
CA ARG A 314 12.15 3.44 -21.04
C ARG A 314 12.33 3.17 -19.55
N LEU A 315 11.49 2.32 -18.95
CA LEU A 315 11.58 1.92 -17.54
C LEU A 315 12.70 0.92 -17.29
N ASN A 316 12.98 0.03 -18.25
CA ASN A 316 13.91 -1.09 -18.13
C ASN A 316 15.40 -0.69 -18.20
N LEU A 317 15.70 0.62 -18.12
CA LEU A 317 17.10 1.11 -18.16
C LEU A 317 17.89 0.68 -16.91
N LEU A 318 17.30 0.81 -15.73
CA LEU A 318 17.84 0.33 -14.47
C LEU A 318 16.87 -0.70 -13.89
N HIS A 319 17.17 -1.97 -14.08
CA HIS A 319 16.28 -3.08 -13.72
C HIS A 319 16.84 -3.88 -12.54
N LEU A 320 15.98 -4.09 -11.55
CA LEU A 320 16.26 -4.86 -10.34
C LEU A 320 15.21 -5.96 -10.19
N THR A 321 15.61 -7.21 -10.11
CA THR A 321 14.71 -8.34 -9.89
C THR A 321 14.90 -8.90 -8.49
N LEU A 322 13.87 -8.78 -7.64
CA LEU A 322 13.88 -9.35 -6.30
C LEU A 322 13.47 -10.82 -6.34
N PRO A 323 14.37 -11.75 -5.95
CA PRO A 323 14.04 -13.17 -5.91
C PRO A 323 12.95 -13.44 -4.87
N PRO A 324 12.06 -14.41 -5.11
CA PRO A 324 11.09 -14.86 -4.13
C PRO A 324 11.78 -15.51 -2.92
N LEU A 325 11.11 -15.52 -1.77
CA LEU A 325 11.71 -15.96 -0.51
C LEU A 325 12.22 -17.42 -0.55
N ARG A 326 11.54 -18.30 -1.29
CA ARG A 326 11.95 -19.69 -1.52
C ARG A 326 13.31 -19.85 -2.23
N GLU A 327 13.76 -18.82 -2.93
CA GLU A 327 15.06 -18.79 -3.64
C GLU A 327 16.16 -18.12 -2.81
N ARG A 328 15.83 -17.57 -1.63
CA ARG A 328 16.81 -16.94 -0.73
C ARG A 328 17.48 -17.91 0.24
N GLY A 329 17.22 -19.21 0.12
CA GLY A 329 17.89 -20.27 0.88
C GLY A 329 17.90 -20.02 2.40
N THR A 330 19.10 -20.06 2.99
CA THR A 330 19.27 -19.89 4.44
C THR A 330 18.99 -18.48 4.95
N ASP A 331 18.86 -17.46 4.09
CA ASP A 331 18.53 -16.09 4.50
C ASP A 331 17.16 -15.95 5.17
N VAL A 332 16.28 -16.93 4.98
CA VAL A 332 14.96 -17.01 5.64
C VAL A 332 15.10 -16.92 7.17
N ILE A 333 16.10 -17.59 7.76
CA ILE A 333 16.25 -17.65 9.22
C ILE A 333 16.70 -16.32 9.83
N PRO A 334 17.80 -15.68 9.38
CA PRO A 334 18.17 -14.37 9.92
C PRO A 334 17.09 -13.31 9.65
N LEU A 335 16.38 -13.39 8.51
CA LEU A 335 15.22 -12.53 8.25
C LEU A 335 14.09 -12.79 9.24
N ALA A 336 13.75 -14.04 9.52
CA ALA A 336 12.74 -14.41 10.50
C ALA A 336 13.10 -13.93 11.92
N ARG A 337 14.37 -14.05 12.32
CA ARG A 337 14.86 -13.52 13.59
C ARG A 337 14.74 -12.01 13.69
N LEU A 338 15.05 -11.29 12.61
CA LEU A 338 14.87 -9.83 12.52
C LEU A 338 13.40 -9.45 12.68
N LEU A 339 12.49 -10.12 11.92
CA LEU A 339 11.05 -9.89 11.99
C LEU A 339 10.51 -10.21 13.39
N LEU A 340 10.95 -11.33 14.00
CA LEU A 340 10.58 -11.69 15.37
C LEU A 340 10.98 -10.62 16.37
N ALA A 341 12.22 -10.11 16.30
CA ALA A 341 12.69 -9.05 17.19
C ALA A 341 11.82 -7.78 17.08
N LYS A 342 11.45 -7.39 15.85
CA LYS A 342 10.57 -6.24 15.60
C LYS A 342 9.16 -6.45 16.16
N ILE A 343 8.56 -7.60 15.87
CA ILE A 343 7.21 -7.95 16.31
C ILE A 343 7.17 -8.05 17.84
N ALA A 344 8.16 -8.73 18.45
CA ALA A 344 8.27 -8.84 19.91
C ALA A 344 8.38 -7.46 20.58
N ALA A 345 9.21 -6.56 20.05
CA ALA A 345 9.34 -5.19 20.56
C ALA A 345 8.01 -4.43 20.50
N ARG A 346 7.27 -4.52 19.37
CA ARG A 346 5.94 -3.90 19.21
C ARG A 346 4.92 -4.41 20.23
N HIS A 347 4.95 -5.72 20.54
CA HIS A 347 4.08 -6.34 21.53
C HIS A 347 4.64 -6.28 22.96
N ARG A 348 5.81 -5.61 23.17
CA ARG A 348 6.50 -5.49 24.47
C ARG A 348 6.84 -6.85 25.13
N LEU A 349 7.05 -7.87 24.30
CA LEU A 349 7.44 -9.21 24.73
C LEU A 349 8.98 -9.33 24.69
N LYS A 350 9.55 -10.01 25.70
CA LYS A 350 11.00 -10.23 25.80
C LYS A 350 11.30 -11.73 25.81
N GLY A 351 12.48 -12.09 25.33
CA GLY A 351 12.97 -13.47 25.45
C GLY A 351 12.40 -14.46 24.44
N LEU A 352 11.64 -14.00 23.44
CA LEU A 352 11.16 -14.86 22.36
C LEU A 352 12.31 -15.27 21.45
N ALA A 353 12.40 -16.57 21.15
CA ALA A 353 13.40 -17.14 20.25
C ALA A 353 12.77 -18.19 19.34
N LEU A 354 13.37 -18.39 18.18
CA LEU A 354 13.06 -19.52 17.30
C LEU A 354 13.68 -20.80 17.88
N THR A 355 12.94 -21.90 17.89
CA THR A 355 13.52 -23.19 18.19
C THR A 355 14.19 -23.80 16.96
N PRO A 356 15.14 -24.74 17.09
CA PRO A 356 15.71 -25.44 15.94
C PRO A 356 14.65 -26.15 15.08
N ALA A 357 13.60 -26.70 15.71
CA ALA A 357 12.47 -27.28 15.01
C ALA A 357 11.67 -26.23 14.22
N GLY A 358 11.48 -25.05 14.82
CA GLY A 358 10.83 -23.90 14.17
C GLY A 358 11.62 -23.41 12.94
N GLU A 359 12.93 -23.29 13.07
CA GLU A 359 13.81 -22.89 11.95
C GLU A 359 13.73 -23.89 10.78
N ALA A 360 13.77 -25.19 11.09
CA ALA A 360 13.63 -26.23 10.07
C ALA A 360 12.26 -26.16 9.35
N ARG A 361 11.18 -25.90 10.09
CA ARG A 361 9.85 -25.71 9.50
C ARG A 361 9.76 -24.46 8.64
N LEU A 362 10.34 -23.34 9.05
CA LEU A 362 10.37 -22.10 8.25
C LEU A 362 11.13 -22.31 6.93
N LEU A 363 12.25 -23.07 6.94
CA LEU A 363 13.01 -23.40 5.73
C LEU A 363 12.26 -24.34 4.78
N ALA A 364 11.43 -25.21 5.31
CA ALA A 364 10.67 -26.18 4.50
C ALA A 364 9.47 -25.56 3.75
N GLN A 365 9.08 -24.32 4.09
CA GLN A 365 7.93 -23.65 3.49
C GLN A 365 8.28 -22.99 2.15
N ARG A 366 7.29 -22.94 1.24
CA ARG A 366 7.43 -22.29 -0.07
C ARG A 366 7.22 -20.78 -0.05
N TRP A 367 6.52 -20.24 0.93
CA TRP A 367 6.25 -18.82 1.12
C TRP A 367 5.65 -18.14 -0.13
N PRO A 368 4.46 -18.53 -0.62
CA PRO A 368 3.83 -17.88 -1.78
C PRO A 368 3.57 -16.39 -1.56
N GLY A 369 3.32 -15.95 -0.33
CA GLY A 369 3.22 -14.54 0.06
C GLY A 369 4.54 -13.91 0.47
N ASN A 370 5.65 -14.61 0.28
CA ASN A 370 7.02 -14.14 0.51
C ASN A 370 7.24 -13.60 1.94
N VAL A 371 7.96 -12.49 2.08
CA VAL A 371 8.29 -11.86 3.38
C VAL A 371 7.03 -11.37 4.11
N ARG A 372 5.98 -11.00 3.37
CA ARG A 372 4.70 -10.59 3.99
C ARG A 372 4.04 -11.76 4.71
N GLU A 373 3.99 -12.93 4.08
CA GLU A 373 3.46 -14.14 4.69
C GLU A 373 4.30 -14.59 5.88
N LEU A 374 5.63 -14.61 5.74
CA LEU A 374 6.55 -14.93 6.84
C LEU A 374 6.32 -14.00 8.04
N ALA A 375 6.18 -12.70 7.81
CA ALA A 375 5.91 -11.73 8.87
C ALA A 375 4.57 -12.00 9.57
N HIS A 376 3.51 -12.29 8.82
CA HIS A 376 2.20 -12.64 9.38
C HIS A 376 2.23 -13.93 10.20
N GLU A 377 2.96 -14.96 9.73
CA GLU A 377 3.09 -16.22 10.48
C GLU A 377 3.87 -16.03 11.80
N ILE A 378 4.95 -15.23 11.76
CA ILE A 378 5.68 -14.88 12.97
C ILE A 378 4.78 -14.09 13.93
N GLU A 379 4.03 -13.11 13.44
CA GLU A 379 3.12 -12.31 14.26
C GLU A 379 2.01 -13.19 14.88
N ARG A 380 1.44 -14.11 14.10
CA ARG A 380 0.47 -15.09 14.58
C ARG A 380 1.06 -15.95 15.70
N ALA A 381 2.27 -16.49 15.47
CA ALA A 381 2.95 -17.30 16.47
C ALA A 381 3.27 -16.52 17.76
N VAL A 382 3.61 -15.24 17.65
CA VAL A 382 3.85 -14.36 18.83
C VAL A 382 2.56 -14.10 19.60
N ILE A 383 1.45 -13.84 18.92
CA ILE A 383 0.15 -13.54 19.53
C ILE A 383 -0.42 -14.77 20.26
N PHE A 384 -0.39 -15.92 19.59
CA PHE A 384 -0.99 -17.16 20.12
C PHE A 384 -0.05 -18.03 20.93
N GLY A 385 1.27 -17.79 20.85
CA GLY A 385 2.30 -18.59 21.54
C GLY A 385 2.48 -18.28 23.04
N ALA A 386 1.74 -17.33 23.61
CA ALA A 386 1.75 -16.98 25.05
C ALA A 386 3.16 -16.83 25.67
N GLY A 387 4.15 -16.37 24.89
CA GLY A 387 5.53 -16.16 25.35
C GLY A 387 6.44 -17.39 25.31
N ALA A 388 5.96 -18.53 24.80
CA ALA A 388 6.79 -19.71 24.60
C ALA A 388 7.75 -19.57 23.40
N PRO A 389 8.86 -20.33 23.38
CA PRO A 389 9.74 -20.39 22.21
C PRO A 389 8.94 -20.86 20.96
N LEU A 390 9.22 -20.20 19.82
CA LEU A 390 8.42 -20.41 18.62
C LEU A 390 8.92 -21.62 17.83
N ASP A 391 8.09 -22.65 17.78
CA ASP A 391 8.38 -23.87 17.03
C ASP A 391 7.59 -23.99 15.71
N PHE A 392 6.59 -23.12 15.48
CA PHE A 392 5.71 -23.12 14.31
C PHE A 392 5.05 -24.50 14.05
N ALA A 393 4.62 -25.18 15.08
CA ALA A 393 3.97 -26.50 14.97
C ALA A 393 2.74 -26.45 14.06
N ALA A 394 2.04 -25.33 14.02
CA ALA A 394 0.89 -25.10 13.13
C ALA A 394 1.26 -25.01 11.63
N LEU A 395 2.52 -24.68 11.29
CA LEU A 395 3.01 -24.70 9.90
C LEU A 395 3.25 -26.13 9.39
N GLY A 396 2.62 -27.15 9.88
CA GLY A 396 2.73 -28.52 9.39
C GLY A 396 4.15 -28.94 8.97
N GLY A 397 4.58 -30.16 9.32
CA GLY A 397 5.77 -30.74 8.69
C GLY A 397 5.66 -30.75 7.15
N PRO A 398 6.70 -31.21 6.42
CA PRO A 398 6.79 -31.12 4.95
C PRO A 398 5.43 -31.37 4.33
N ALA A 399 4.94 -30.39 3.58
CA ALA A 399 3.56 -30.27 3.10
C ALA A 399 2.90 -31.63 2.94
N LEU A 400 2.00 -31.97 3.85
CA LEU A 400 0.99 -32.96 3.50
C LEU A 400 0.40 -32.46 2.16
N PRO A 401 0.31 -33.32 1.16
CA PRO A 401 -0.32 -32.96 -0.09
C PRO A 401 -1.64 -32.27 0.23
N PRO A 402 -2.04 -31.24 -0.54
CA PRO A 402 -3.20 -30.41 -0.24
C PRO A 402 -4.33 -31.31 0.22
N ALA A 403 -4.98 -30.94 1.34
CA ALA A 403 -6.07 -31.74 1.91
C ALA A 403 -7.06 -32.06 0.78
N GLY A 404 -7.03 -33.32 0.28
CA GLY A 404 -7.69 -33.74 -0.95
C GLY A 404 -6.83 -34.59 -1.87
N SER A 405 -5.50 -34.62 -1.73
CA SER A 405 -4.68 -35.60 -2.45
C SER A 405 -4.62 -36.91 -1.67
N TRP A 406 -5.58 -37.80 -1.92
CA TRP A 406 -5.60 -39.16 -1.44
C TRP A 406 -4.45 -40.00 -2.02
N ARG A 407 -3.75 -39.51 -3.03
CA ARG A 407 -2.70 -40.20 -3.77
C ARG A 407 -1.34 -40.01 -3.10
N ASN A 408 -0.74 -41.12 -2.66
CA ASN A 408 0.67 -41.16 -2.32
C ASN A 408 1.51 -40.90 -3.59
N PRO A 409 2.34 -39.87 -3.66
CA PRO A 409 3.16 -39.57 -4.85
C PRO A 409 4.15 -40.68 -5.22
N ALA A 410 4.51 -41.53 -4.26
CA ALA A 410 5.38 -42.68 -4.46
C ALA A 410 4.64 -43.92 -4.96
N TRP A 411 3.28 -43.93 -4.88
CA TRP A 411 2.50 -45.07 -5.34
C TRP A 411 2.45 -45.11 -6.87
N ARG A 412 2.73 -46.29 -7.41
CA ARG A 412 2.64 -46.58 -8.85
C ARG A 412 1.58 -47.65 -9.05
N LEU A 413 0.81 -47.52 -10.14
CA LEU A 413 -0.15 -48.54 -10.54
C LEU A 413 0.63 -49.83 -10.84
N PRO A 414 0.29 -50.98 -10.21
CA PRO A 414 0.87 -52.27 -10.59
C PRO A 414 0.65 -52.57 -12.06
N GLU A 415 1.63 -53.20 -12.72
CA GLU A 415 1.51 -53.59 -14.13
C GLU A 415 0.44 -54.61 -14.36
N GLU A 416 0.19 -55.50 -13.37
CA GLU A 416 -0.86 -56.51 -13.40
C GLU A 416 -1.56 -56.66 -12.03
N GLY A 417 -2.83 -57.09 -12.05
CA GLY A 417 -3.57 -57.45 -10.82
C GLY A 417 -4.20 -56.29 -10.05
N PHE A 418 -4.26 -55.07 -10.56
CA PHE A 418 -4.95 -53.95 -9.92
C PHE A 418 -6.45 -54.00 -10.21
N SER A 419 -7.25 -54.04 -9.15
CA SER A 419 -8.71 -53.93 -9.23
C SER A 419 -9.18 -52.59 -8.58
N LEU A 420 -9.80 -51.73 -9.38
CA LEU A 420 -10.38 -50.51 -8.89
C LEU A 420 -11.55 -50.77 -7.92
N ASP A 421 -12.30 -51.85 -8.17
CA ASP A 421 -13.40 -52.25 -7.30
C ASP A 421 -12.90 -52.69 -5.93
N ALA A 422 -11.86 -53.51 -5.88
CA ALA A 422 -11.26 -53.97 -4.63
C ALA A 422 -10.69 -52.77 -3.82
N MET A 423 -10.03 -51.86 -4.47
CA MET A 423 -9.52 -50.62 -3.85
C MET A 423 -10.68 -49.77 -3.29
N THR A 424 -11.77 -49.65 -4.04
CA THR A 424 -12.93 -48.87 -3.59
C THR A 424 -13.57 -49.51 -2.36
N ASP A 425 -13.69 -50.82 -2.33
CA ASP A 425 -14.25 -51.59 -1.20
C ASP A 425 -13.34 -51.49 0.04
N GLU A 426 -12.03 -51.47 -0.14
CA GLU A 426 -11.05 -51.29 0.94
C GLU A 426 -11.12 -49.89 1.55
N VAL A 427 -11.23 -48.82 0.72
CA VAL A 427 -11.41 -47.44 1.19
C VAL A 427 -12.73 -47.23 1.94
N ILE A 428 -13.81 -47.88 1.47
CA ILE A 428 -15.10 -47.87 2.17
C ILE A 428 -15.01 -48.62 3.51
N ALA A 429 -14.37 -49.77 3.55
CA ALA A 429 -14.18 -50.53 4.77
C ALA A 429 -13.37 -49.75 5.82
N GLU A 430 -12.32 -49.03 5.38
CA GLU A 430 -11.54 -48.18 6.26
C GLU A 430 -12.37 -47.01 6.83
N ALA A 431 -13.10 -46.31 5.97
CA ALA A 431 -13.98 -45.23 6.40
C ALA A 431 -15.07 -45.66 7.39
N LEU A 432 -15.59 -46.88 7.22
CA LEU A 432 -16.54 -47.46 8.16
C LEU A 432 -15.89 -47.82 9.49
N ARG A 433 -14.68 -48.40 9.48
CA ARG A 433 -13.91 -48.65 10.72
C ARG A 433 -13.67 -47.37 11.52
N GLU A 434 -13.21 -46.33 10.86
CA GLU A 434 -12.92 -45.05 11.48
C GLU A 434 -14.18 -44.29 11.98
N THR A 435 -15.35 -44.57 11.42
CA THR A 435 -16.63 -43.99 11.81
C THR A 435 -17.49 -44.91 12.66
N ALA A 436 -16.92 -45.98 13.27
CA ALA A 436 -17.63 -46.95 14.08
C ALA A 436 -18.85 -47.51 13.37
N ASN A 437 -18.72 -47.90 12.09
CA ASN A 437 -19.76 -48.43 11.18
C ASN A 437 -20.95 -47.48 10.92
N ASN A 438 -20.76 -46.19 11.14
CA ASN A 438 -21.77 -45.19 10.81
C ASN A 438 -21.72 -44.82 9.31
N VAL A 439 -22.61 -45.46 8.53
CA VAL A 439 -22.71 -45.30 7.07
C VAL A 439 -22.93 -43.85 6.66
N SER A 440 -23.67 -43.07 7.43
CA SER A 440 -23.92 -41.67 7.13
C SER A 440 -22.69 -40.79 7.35
N ALA A 441 -21.88 -41.11 8.36
CA ALA A 441 -20.62 -40.43 8.64
C ALA A 441 -19.55 -40.82 7.61
N ALA A 442 -19.45 -42.09 7.28
CA ALA A 442 -18.54 -42.61 6.24
C ALA A 442 -18.85 -41.98 4.86
N ALA A 443 -20.14 -41.91 4.46
CA ALA A 443 -20.56 -41.32 3.21
C ALA A 443 -20.16 -39.83 3.10
N ARG A 444 -20.36 -39.01 4.16
CA ARG A 444 -19.91 -37.63 4.21
C ARG A 444 -18.40 -37.49 4.10
N ARG A 445 -17.66 -38.40 4.76
CA ARG A 445 -16.19 -38.38 4.74
C ARG A 445 -15.60 -38.72 3.38
N LEU A 446 -16.24 -39.65 2.67
CA LEU A 446 -15.83 -40.10 1.33
C LEU A 446 -16.43 -39.23 0.20
N GLY A 447 -17.34 -38.30 0.49
CA GLY A 447 -18.00 -37.46 -0.53
C GLY A 447 -18.95 -38.25 -1.43
N VAL A 448 -19.51 -39.37 -0.95
CA VAL A 448 -20.42 -40.23 -1.70
C VAL A 448 -21.81 -40.33 -1.05
N THR A 449 -22.79 -40.87 -1.77
CA THR A 449 -24.12 -41.11 -1.22
C THR A 449 -24.15 -42.31 -0.27
N ARG A 450 -25.08 -42.29 0.71
CA ARG A 450 -25.28 -43.44 1.62
C ARG A 450 -25.63 -44.71 0.85
N ASP A 451 -26.40 -44.58 -0.24
CA ASP A 451 -26.85 -45.68 -1.05
C ASP A 451 -25.69 -46.29 -1.85
N PHE A 452 -24.70 -45.50 -2.24
CA PHE A 452 -23.47 -46.01 -2.84
C PHE A 452 -22.71 -46.92 -1.89
N ILE A 453 -22.53 -46.52 -0.63
CA ILE A 453 -21.87 -47.39 0.38
C ILE A 453 -22.68 -48.63 0.66
N ARG A 454 -24.03 -48.54 0.83
CA ARG A 454 -24.90 -49.66 1.05
C ARG A 454 -24.85 -50.68 -0.10
N TYR A 455 -24.91 -50.18 -1.34
CA TYR A 455 -24.77 -50.99 -2.53
C TYR A 455 -23.46 -51.80 -2.54
N ARG A 456 -22.37 -51.16 -2.22
CA ARG A 456 -21.04 -51.80 -2.18
C ARG A 456 -20.92 -52.84 -1.07
N ILE A 457 -21.58 -52.65 0.07
CA ILE A 457 -21.56 -53.62 1.19
C ILE A 457 -22.52 -54.79 0.93
N SER A 458 -23.71 -54.54 0.39
CA SER A 458 -24.76 -55.56 0.24
C SER A 458 -24.73 -56.29 -1.10
N GLY A 459 -24.06 -55.76 -2.11
CA GLY A 459 -24.06 -56.32 -3.46
C GLY A 459 -25.38 -56.13 -4.24
N GLU A 460 -26.41 -55.54 -3.63
CA GLU A 460 -27.73 -55.29 -4.24
C GLU A 460 -27.79 -53.98 -4.98
N LYS A 461 -28.08 -53.98 -6.29
CA LYS A 461 -28.32 -52.77 -7.08
C LYS A 461 -29.49 -51.96 -6.48
N PRO A 462 -29.36 -50.65 -6.34
CA PRO A 462 -30.49 -49.82 -5.95
C PRO A 462 -31.61 -49.98 -6.97
N GLY A 463 -32.75 -50.43 -6.49
CA GLY A 463 -33.93 -50.65 -7.30
C GLY A 463 -34.32 -49.41 -8.07
N SER A 464 -34.58 -49.55 -9.36
CA SER A 464 -35.23 -48.56 -10.22
C SER A 464 -36.60 -48.22 -9.62
N GLY A 465 -36.65 -47.20 -8.73
CA GLY A 465 -37.90 -46.67 -8.21
C GLY A 465 -38.68 -46.06 -9.37
N GLN A 466 -39.83 -46.63 -9.62
CA GLN A 466 -40.84 -46.15 -10.55
C GLN A 466 -41.19 -44.67 -10.24
N THR A 467 -41.15 -43.85 -11.28
CA THR A 467 -41.89 -42.59 -11.37
C THR A 467 -43.36 -42.87 -11.19
N GLY A 468 -43.97 -42.24 -10.21
CA GLY A 468 -45.38 -42.02 -10.01
C GLY A 468 -45.57 -40.56 -9.59
#